data_16d13735148f38359f95abfcd5a389f2
#
_entry.id   16d13735148f38359f95abfcd5a389f2
#
_cell.length_a   1.000
_cell.length_b   1.000
_cell.length_c   1.000
_cell.angle_alpha   90.00
_cell.angle_beta   90.00
_cell.angle_gamma   90.00
#
_symmetry.space_group_name_H-M   'P 1'
#
loop_
_entity.id
_entity.type
_entity.pdbx_description
1 polymer ?
#
loop_
_entity_poly.entity_id
_entity_poly.type
_entity_poly.pdbx_seq_one_letter_code
_entity_poly.pdbx_strand_id
1 'polypeptide(L)'
;MQEFVVDLAGVRDAEAMHDALAARLPLPSYYGRNLDALYDVLTEFGNGWRIVFRNAGPVADGLRDVCRGAMEETDGLEVFFEDEKRKDETMDNEVLKALRERRSVRVYRPEQITDEELKAVLEAGTYAPTGMGWQDPWIVAVQDPAIVAQLVRMNAKVMGTTSNPYYGAPTIVLVFASPTDKVSFSICDGTLVLGNMMVAAYSIGLGSCWINREREMFETDEGKALMKKFGLPDGLIGVGALALGYAANPPSPAKPRKADYFRIVR
;
A
#
# COMPACT_ATOMS: atom_id res chain seq x y z
N MET A 1 -31.86 25.40 1.03
CA MET A 1 -30.51 25.46 1.62
C MET A 1 -29.74 26.56 0.91
N GLN A 2 -29.21 27.52 1.63
CA GLN A 2 -28.47 28.67 1.08
C GLN A 2 -26.97 28.33 1.14
N GLU A 3 -26.27 28.46 -0.01
CA GLU A 3 -24.84 28.11 -0.10
C GLU A 3 -23.98 29.39 0.03
N PHE A 4 -22.93 29.29 0.85
CA PHE A 4 -21.91 30.29 1.07
C PHE A 4 -20.54 29.72 0.79
N VAL A 5 -19.74 30.37 -0.05
CA VAL A 5 -18.35 29.98 -0.30
C VAL A 5 -17.44 31.04 0.31
N VAL A 6 -16.61 30.60 1.28
CA VAL A 6 -15.61 31.41 1.96
C VAL A 6 -14.22 30.98 1.52
N ASP A 7 -13.51 31.82 0.81
CA ASP A 7 -12.14 31.56 0.39
C ASP A 7 -11.17 32.13 1.44
N LEU A 8 -10.35 31.24 2.01
CA LEU A 8 -9.35 31.56 3.03
C LEU A 8 -7.92 31.63 2.44
N ALA A 9 -7.79 31.75 1.11
CA ALA A 9 -6.49 31.91 0.46
C ALA A 9 -5.75 33.13 1.00
N GLY A 10 -4.52 32.90 1.50
CA GLY A 10 -3.69 33.97 2.04
C GLY A 10 -4.04 34.44 3.45
N VAL A 11 -5.07 33.90 4.08
CA VAL A 11 -5.41 34.17 5.49
C VAL A 11 -4.32 33.56 6.40
N ARG A 12 -3.72 34.39 7.27
CA ARG A 12 -2.58 34.01 8.11
C ARG A 12 -2.82 34.13 9.61
N ASP A 13 -3.89 34.83 10.00
CA ASP A 13 -4.26 35.09 11.39
C ASP A 13 -5.76 35.06 11.60
N ALA A 14 -6.18 35.10 12.87
CA ALA A 14 -7.58 35.02 13.25
C ALA A 14 -8.39 36.25 12.79
N GLU A 15 -7.78 37.44 12.78
CA GLU A 15 -8.46 38.68 12.38
C GLU A 15 -8.86 38.62 10.89
N ALA A 16 -7.90 38.27 10.03
CA ALA A 16 -8.14 38.09 8.59
C ALA A 16 -9.14 36.96 8.31
N MET A 17 -9.17 35.91 9.12
CA MET A 17 -10.17 34.83 9.02
C MET A 17 -11.56 35.36 9.31
N HIS A 18 -11.75 36.12 10.37
CA HIS A 18 -13.05 36.73 10.69
C HIS A 18 -13.50 37.80 9.68
N ASP A 19 -12.57 38.47 9.02
CA ASP A 19 -12.86 39.35 7.88
C ASP A 19 -13.44 38.58 6.69
N ALA A 20 -12.79 37.44 6.35
CA ALA A 20 -13.26 36.58 5.26
C ALA A 20 -14.65 35.99 5.56
N LEU A 21 -14.91 35.60 6.80
CA LEU A 21 -16.21 35.11 7.26
C LEU A 21 -17.28 36.22 7.11
N ALA A 22 -17.01 37.42 7.65
CA ALA A 22 -17.94 38.53 7.62
C ALA A 22 -18.24 39.03 6.19
N ALA A 23 -17.33 38.87 5.26
CA ALA A 23 -17.53 39.24 3.86
C ALA A 23 -18.48 38.28 3.10
N ARG A 24 -18.74 37.10 3.61
CA ARG A 24 -19.46 36.02 2.87
C ARG A 24 -20.68 35.47 3.61
N LEU A 25 -20.62 35.41 4.94
CA LEU A 25 -21.72 34.92 5.76
C LEU A 25 -22.60 36.12 6.22
N PRO A 26 -23.90 35.91 6.36
CA PRO A 26 -24.83 36.95 6.86
C PRO A 26 -24.72 37.06 8.39
N LEU A 27 -23.52 37.43 8.87
CA LEU A 27 -23.26 37.58 10.29
C LEU A 27 -23.98 38.79 10.86
N PRO A 28 -24.52 38.69 12.09
CA PRO A 28 -25.20 39.83 12.71
C PRO A 28 -24.23 40.98 13.03
N SER A 29 -24.73 42.22 13.14
CA SER A 29 -23.87 43.40 13.39
C SER A 29 -23.15 43.36 14.74
N TYR A 30 -23.59 42.52 15.67
CA TYR A 30 -22.99 42.31 16.97
C TYR A 30 -21.99 41.12 17.00
N TYR A 31 -21.66 40.55 15.83
CA TYR A 31 -20.71 39.42 15.74
C TYR A 31 -19.36 39.74 16.38
N GLY A 32 -18.98 38.98 17.42
CA GLY A 32 -17.83 39.25 18.29
C GLY A 32 -16.45 38.96 17.69
N ARG A 33 -16.37 38.51 16.43
CA ARG A 33 -15.12 38.22 15.70
C ARG A 33 -14.16 37.28 16.47
N ASN A 34 -14.73 36.26 17.06
CA ASN A 34 -14.01 35.16 17.70
C ASN A 34 -14.75 33.83 17.43
N LEU A 35 -14.12 32.72 17.77
CA LEU A 35 -14.67 31.39 17.46
C LEU A 35 -15.93 31.07 18.27
N ASP A 36 -16.03 31.55 19.52
CA ASP A 36 -17.22 31.35 20.35
C ASP A 36 -18.41 32.08 19.76
N ALA A 37 -18.23 33.35 19.35
CA ALA A 37 -19.28 34.12 18.68
C ALA A 37 -19.68 33.52 17.33
N LEU A 38 -18.75 32.87 16.63
CA LEU A 38 -19.06 32.13 15.41
C LEU A 38 -19.90 30.89 15.71
N TYR A 39 -19.56 30.17 16.76
CA TYR A 39 -20.37 29.02 17.19
C TYR A 39 -21.82 29.43 17.48
N ASP A 40 -22.01 30.50 18.27
CA ASP A 40 -23.33 31.02 18.61
C ASP A 40 -24.12 31.38 17.35
N VAL A 41 -23.51 32.06 16.38
CA VAL A 41 -24.17 32.44 15.11
C VAL A 41 -24.52 31.19 14.28
N LEU A 42 -23.64 30.21 14.20
CA LEU A 42 -23.90 28.98 13.44
C LEU A 42 -25.03 28.15 14.07
N THR A 43 -25.10 28.11 15.39
CA THR A 43 -26.17 27.38 16.11
C THR A 43 -27.48 28.10 16.10
N GLU A 44 -27.51 29.45 16.13
CA GLU A 44 -28.72 30.23 16.13
C GLU A 44 -29.32 30.43 14.73
N PHE A 45 -28.48 30.67 13.71
CA PHE A 45 -28.92 31.04 12.37
C PHE A 45 -28.56 30.07 11.26
N GLY A 46 -27.71 29.07 11.55
CA GLY A 46 -27.13 28.17 10.54
C GLY A 46 -28.08 27.17 9.92
N ASN A 47 -29.31 27.03 10.43
CA ASN A 47 -30.29 26.12 9.83
C ASN A 47 -30.54 26.45 8.35
N GLY A 48 -30.35 25.45 7.49
CA GLY A 48 -30.46 25.56 6.05
C GLY A 48 -29.28 26.22 5.36
N TRP A 49 -28.15 26.42 6.07
CA TRP A 49 -26.92 26.91 5.47
C TRP A 49 -26.04 25.76 5.02
N ARG A 50 -25.43 25.96 3.84
CA ARG A 50 -24.31 25.14 3.34
C ARG A 50 -23.11 26.04 3.17
N ILE A 51 -22.08 25.82 3.99
CA ILE A 51 -20.86 26.63 3.98
C ILE A 51 -19.71 25.79 3.42
N VAL A 52 -19.04 26.34 2.40
CA VAL A 52 -17.85 25.70 1.78
C VAL A 52 -16.66 26.62 2.03
N PHE A 53 -15.73 26.16 2.86
CA PHE A 53 -14.44 26.81 3.06
C PHE A 53 -13.44 26.30 2.03
N ARG A 54 -12.78 27.21 1.31
CA ARG A 54 -11.70 26.93 0.37
C ARG A 54 -10.38 27.41 0.93
N ASN A 55 -9.29 26.68 0.62
CA ASN A 55 -7.94 27.07 0.98
C ASN A 55 -7.75 27.27 2.50
N ALA A 56 -8.39 26.44 3.29
CA ALA A 56 -8.40 26.50 4.74
C ALA A 56 -7.10 25.92 5.34
N GLY A 57 -6.04 26.70 5.37
CA GLY A 57 -4.74 26.31 5.96
C GLY A 57 -4.81 26.09 7.49
N PRO A 58 -3.65 25.94 8.16
CA PRO A 58 -3.56 25.64 9.62
C PRO A 58 -4.27 26.66 10.52
N VAL A 59 -4.43 27.91 10.08
CA VAL A 59 -5.20 28.94 10.81
C VAL A 59 -6.67 28.53 11.00
N ALA A 60 -7.19 27.62 10.21
CA ALA A 60 -8.55 27.14 10.29
C ALA A 60 -8.78 25.93 11.21
N ASP A 61 -7.77 25.46 11.97
CA ASP A 61 -7.95 24.27 12.83
C ASP A 61 -9.01 24.53 13.91
N GLY A 62 -8.97 25.65 14.60
CA GLY A 62 -10.03 26.06 15.54
C GLY A 62 -11.39 26.27 14.86
N LEU A 63 -11.41 26.78 13.63
CA LEU A 63 -12.62 26.94 12.83
C LEU A 63 -13.28 25.59 12.51
N ARG A 64 -12.48 24.55 12.22
CA ARG A 64 -12.98 23.19 11.96
C ARG A 64 -13.69 22.60 13.17
N ASP A 65 -13.13 22.79 14.36
CA ASP A 65 -13.70 22.28 15.61
C ASP A 65 -15.02 22.99 15.94
N VAL A 66 -15.08 24.30 15.79
CA VAL A 66 -16.29 25.09 15.97
C VAL A 66 -17.40 24.68 14.99
N CYS A 67 -17.08 24.55 13.71
CA CYS A 67 -18.06 24.13 12.71
C CYS A 67 -18.57 22.70 12.96
N ARG A 68 -17.71 21.79 13.42
CA ARG A 68 -18.10 20.42 13.77
C ARG A 68 -19.11 20.43 14.93
N GLY A 69 -18.79 21.14 16.01
CA GLY A 69 -19.69 21.27 17.15
C GLY A 69 -21.05 21.89 16.77
N ALA A 70 -21.02 22.96 15.95
CA ALA A 70 -22.26 23.60 15.51
C ALA A 70 -23.12 22.69 14.62
N MET A 71 -22.51 21.86 13.76
CA MET A 71 -23.27 20.87 12.94
C MET A 71 -23.94 19.77 13.79
N GLU A 72 -23.37 19.43 14.93
CA GLU A 72 -23.97 18.44 15.86
C GLU A 72 -25.23 18.98 16.56
N GLU A 73 -25.34 20.31 16.74
CA GLU A 73 -26.44 20.98 17.44
C GLU A 73 -27.48 21.62 16.50
N THR A 74 -27.17 21.77 15.21
CA THR A 74 -28.01 22.54 14.26
C THR A 74 -28.45 21.67 13.10
N ASP A 75 -29.72 21.29 13.08
CA ASP A 75 -30.31 20.57 11.97
C ASP A 75 -30.23 21.41 10.67
N GLY A 76 -29.76 20.78 9.59
CA GLY A 76 -29.68 21.41 8.28
C GLY A 76 -28.52 22.38 8.07
N LEU A 77 -27.57 22.47 9.01
CA LEU A 77 -26.26 23.11 8.79
C LEU A 77 -25.31 22.10 8.16
N GLU A 78 -24.77 22.45 6.99
CA GLU A 78 -23.73 21.65 6.33
C GLU A 78 -22.46 22.49 6.17
N VAL A 79 -21.30 21.99 6.63
CA VAL A 79 -20.03 22.68 6.47
C VAL A 79 -19.00 21.74 5.82
N PHE A 80 -18.36 22.23 4.77
CA PHE A 80 -17.35 21.52 4.02
C PHE A 80 -16.04 22.33 3.99
N PHE A 81 -14.91 21.64 4.07
CA PHE A 81 -13.60 22.24 3.90
C PHE A 81 -12.95 21.67 2.64
N GLU A 82 -12.89 22.50 1.58
CA GLU A 82 -12.13 22.20 0.37
C GLU A 82 -10.71 22.75 0.55
N ASP A 83 -9.82 21.93 1.10
CA ASP A 83 -8.42 22.31 1.19
C ASP A 83 -7.83 22.42 -0.22
N GLU A 84 -7.03 23.46 -0.48
CA GLU A 84 -6.12 23.39 -1.64
C GLU A 84 -5.35 22.09 -1.52
N LYS A 85 -5.43 21.25 -2.55
CA LYS A 85 -4.40 20.22 -2.73
C LYS A 85 -3.10 20.99 -2.80
N ARG A 86 -2.33 20.96 -1.71
CA ARG A 86 -0.99 21.59 -1.68
C ARG A 86 -0.26 21.12 -2.93
N LYS A 87 0.07 22.06 -3.80
CA LYS A 87 0.82 21.79 -5.05
C LYS A 87 2.14 21.08 -4.79
N ASP A 88 2.59 21.01 -3.54
CA ASP A 88 3.82 20.40 -3.08
C ASP A 88 3.65 19.18 -2.16
N GLU A 89 2.41 18.77 -1.82
CA GLU A 89 2.23 17.47 -1.18
C GLU A 89 2.36 16.40 -2.26
N THR A 90 3.55 15.80 -2.33
CA THR A 90 3.71 14.53 -3.03
C THR A 90 2.60 13.60 -2.53
N MET A 91 1.72 13.14 -3.45
CA MET A 91 0.72 12.13 -3.08
C MET A 91 1.44 11.03 -2.29
N ASP A 92 1.13 10.90 -1.02
CA ASP A 92 1.71 9.91 -0.15
C ASP A 92 0.63 9.20 0.67
N ASN A 93 0.80 7.91 0.82
CA ASN A 93 0.01 7.05 1.67
C ASN A 93 0.83 5.80 1.99
N GLU A 94 0.38 4.97 2.93
CA GLU A 94 1.11 3.78 3.35
C GLU A 94 1.41 2.81 2.21
N VAL A 95 0.55 2.72 1.19
CA VAL A 95 0.79 1.88 0.02
C VAL A 95 1.94 2.42 -0.83
N LEU A 96 1.91 3.72 -1.16
CA LEU A 96 2.97 4.38 -1.93
C LEU A 96 4.29 4.37 -1.18
N LYS A 97 4.25 4.53 0.14
CA LYS A 97 5.41 4.40 1.03
C LYS A 97 5.98 2.98 0.96
N ALA A 98 5.15 1.94 1.12
CA ALA A 98 5.60 0.54 1.03
C ALA A 98 6.25 0.23 -0.32
N LEU A 99 5.67 0.71 -1.43
CA LEU A 99 6.22 0.54 -2.78
C LEU A 99 7.60 1.21 -2.93
N ARG A 100 7.80 2.39 -2.33
CA ARG A 100 9.07 3.12 -2.42
C ARG A 100 10.14 2.61 -1.47
N GLU A 101 9.76 2.17 -0.27
CA GLU A 101 10.69 1.83 0.80
C GLU A 101 11.04 0.34 0.87
N ARG A 102 10.17 -0.54 0.38
CA ARG A 102 10.46 -1.98 0.33
C ARG A 102 11.82 -2.27 -0.35
N ARG A 103 12.61 -3.13 0.26
CA ARG A 103 13.92 -3.59 -0.26
C ARG A 103 14.01 -5.10 -0.26
N SER A 104 14.87 -5.64 -1.12
CA SER A 104 15.23 -7.06 -1.08
C SER A 104 16.12 -7.35 0.12
N VAL A 105 15.60 -8.13 1.06
CA VAL A 105 16.32 -8.60 2.24
C VAL A 105 17.11 -9.85 1.88
N ARG A 106 18.38 -9.90 2.29
CA ARG A 106 19.32 -11.00 1.97
C ARG A 106 20.05 -11.55 3.19
N VAL A 107 19.58 -11.21 4.39
CA VAL A 107 20.03 -11.79 5.65
C VAL A 107 18.81 -11.87 6.56
N TYR A 108 18.44 -13.06 6.97
CA TYR A 108 17.25 -13.32 7.77
C TYR A 108 17.62 -13.80 9.17
N ARG A 109 16.73 -13.54 10.13
CA ARG A 109 16.78 -14.20 11.44
C ARG A 109 16.32 -15.65 11.29
N PRO A 110 16.74 -16.55 12.19
CA PRO A 110 16.34 -17.96 12.14
C PRO A 110 14.89 -18.20 12.60
N GLU A 111 14.27 -17.22 13.26
CA GLU A 111 12.92 -17.33 13.79
C GLU A 111 11.91 -17.43 12.65
N GLN A 112 10.97 -18.36 12.79
CA GLN A 112 9.88 -18.52 11.86
C GLN A 112 8.84 -17.40 12.06
N ILE A 113 8.26 -16.93 10.98
CA ILE A 113 7.12 -16.01 11.02
C ILE A 113 5.87 -16.70 11.54
N THR A 114 4.92 -15.94 12.08
CA THR A 114 3.66 -16.49 12.60
C THR A 114 2.73 -16.94 11.47
N ASP A 115 1.77 -17.79 11.80
CA ASP A 115 0.78 -18.26 10.83
C ASP A 115 -0.11 -17.11 10.32
N GLU A 116 -0.38 -16.13 11.18
CA GLU A 116 -1.15 -14.93 10.82
C GLU A 116 -0.38 -14.07 9.81
N GLU A 117 0.91 -13.82 10.05
CA GLU A 117 1.78 -13.09 9.14
C GLU A 117 1.90 -13.80 7.79
N LEU A 118 2.10 -15.13 7.82
CA LEU A 118 2.17 -15.94 6.60
C LEU A 118 0.87 -15.83 5.81
N LYS A 119 -0.28 -16.05 6.46
CA LYS A 119 -1.60 -15.95 5.81
C LYS A 119 -1.83 -14.58 5.19
N ALA A 120 -1.52 -13.49 5.89
CA ALA A 120 -1.68 -12.13 5.37
C ALA A 120 -0.87 -11.92 4.08
N VAL A 121 0.37 -12.42 4.02
CA VAL A 121 1.21 -12.34 2.82
C VAL A 121 0.64 -13.18 1.67
N LEU A 122 0.25 -14.43 1.95
CA LEU A 122 -0.30 -15.32 0.92
C LEU A 122 -1.63 -14.80 0.38
N GLU A 123 -2.52 -14.34 1.25
CA GLU A 123 -3.81 -13.77 0.87
C GLU A 123 -3.62 -12.54 -0.05
N ALA A 124 -2.72 -11.63 0.29
CA ALA A 124 -2.41 -10.48 -0.57
C ALA A 124 -1.94 -10.91 -1.98
N GLY A 125 -1.24 -12.03 -2.09
CA GLY A 125 -0.88 -12.63 -3.37
C GLY A 125 -2.09 -13.02 -4.20
N THR A 126 -3.14 -13.57 -3.58
CA THR A 126 -4.35 -14.03 -4.29
C THR A 126 -5.18 -12.87 -4.89
N TYR A 127 -4.98 -11.64 -4.41
CA TYR A 127 -5.61 -10.43 -4.95
C TYR A 127 -4.82 -9.77 -6.08
N ALA A 128 -3.72 -10.37 -6.55
CA ALA A 128 -3.05 -9.88 -7.74
C ALA A 128 -3.97 -9.97 -8.98
N PRO A 129 -3.97 -8.97 -9.86
CA PRO A 129 -4.73 -9.07 -11.09
C PRO A 129 -4.18 -10.21 -11.96
N THR A 130 -5.09 -10.97 -12.58
CA THR A 130 -4.75 -12.03 -13.52
C THR A 130 -5.47 -11.82 -14.85
N GLY A 131 -4.85 -12.26 -15.92
CA GLY A 131 -5.44 -12.17 -17.24
C GLY A 131 -6.82 -12.83 -17.27
N MET A 132 -7.83 -12.12 -17.79
CA MET A 132 -9.23 -12.54 -17.85
C MET A 132 -9.85 -12.95 -16.49
N GLY A 133 -9.18 -12.65 -15.37
CA GLY A 133 -9.62 -13.05 -14.03
C GLY A 133 -9.53 -14.57 -13.79
N TRP A 134 -8.68 -15.29 -14.51
CA TRP A 134 -8.61 -16.75 -14.44
C TRP A 134 -7.98 -17.30 -13.18
N GLN A 135 -7.26 -16.48 -12.40
CA GLN A 135 -6.60 -16.88 -11.14
C GLN A 135 -5.72 -18.14 -11.31
N ASP A 136 -5.00 -18.21 -12.46
CA ASP A 136 -4.17 -19.36 -12.83
C ASP A 136 -3.01 -19.65 -11.86
N PRO A 137 -2.32 -18.66 -11.25
CA PRO A 137 -1.16 -18.93 -10.39
C PRO A 137 -1.48 -19.74 -9.13
N TRP A 138 -0.56 -20.64 -8.78
CA TRP A 138 -0.56 -21.46 -7.57
C TRP A 138 0.51 -20.97 -6.61
N ILE A 139 0.18 -20.87 -5.33
CA ILE A 139 1.10 -20.42 -4.28
C ILE A 139 1.36 -21.59 -3.31
N VAL A 140 2.62 -21.90 -3.05
CA VAL A 140 3.03 -22.93 -2.09
C VAL A 140 4.00 -22.34 -1.09
N ALA A 141 3.61 -22.25 0.18
CA ALA A 141 4.51 -21.86 1.27
C ALA A 141 5.21 -23.09 1.86
N VAL A 142 6.51 -23.01 1.97
CA VAL A 142 7.37 -24.09 2.48
C VAL A 142 8.09 -23.60 3.72
N GLN A 143 7.80 -24.24 4.86
CA GLN A 143 8.45 -24.02 6.15
C GLN A 143 9.11 -25.27 6.72
N ASP A 144 8.88 -26.44 6.13
CA ASP A 144 9.57 -27.69 6.50
C ASP A 144 11.08 -27.55 6.24
N PRO A 145 11.94 -27.66 7.26
CA PRO A 145 13.38 -27.42 7.11
C PRO A 145 14.06 -28.39 6.12
N ALA A 146 13.58 -29.62 5.99
CA ALA A 146 14.13 -30.60 5.07
C ALA A 146 13.82 -30.24 3.62
N ILE A 147 12.58 -29.76 3.35
CA ILE A 147 12.17 -29.29 2.03
C ILE A 147 12.87 -27.96 1.70
N VAL A 148 12.97 -27.02 2.65
CA VAL A 148 13.73 -25.77 2.47
C VAL A 148 15.18 -26.10 2.08
N ALA A 149 15.86 -27.03 2.79
CA ALA A 149 17.19 -27.44 2.45
C ALA A 149 17.28 -28.12 1.06
N GLN A 150 16.26 -28.86 0.65
CA GLN A 150 16.16 -29.43 -0.69
C GLN A 150 16.07 -28.34 -1.75
N LEU A 151 15.19 -27.36 -1.58
CA LEU A 151 15.04 -26.22 -2.50
C LEU A 151 16.34 -25.42 -2.62
N VAL A 152 17.04 -25.19 -1.50
CA VAL A 152 18.36 -24.54 -1.50
C VAL A 152 19.35 -25.29 -2.38
N ARG A 153 19.45 -26.62 -2.23
CA ARG A 153 20.38 -27.45 -3.05
C ARG A 153 20.00 -27.42 -4.52
N MET A 154 18.71 -27.54 -4.83
CA MET A 154 18.23 -27.54 -6.22
C MET A 154 18.52 -26.20 -6.91
N ASN A 155 18.21 -25.07 -6.25
CA ASN A 155 18.46 -23.74 -6.80
C ASN A 155 19.97 -23.45 -6.92
N ALA A 156 20.77 -23.81 -5.92
CA ALA A 156 22.23 -23.67 -5.97
C ALA A 156 22.87 -24.49 -7.10
N LYS A 157 22.34 -25.69 -7.37
CA LYS A 157 22.77 -26.53 -8.50
C LYS A 157 22.49 -25.85 -9.86
N VAL A 158 21.30 -25.28 -10.07
CA VAL A 158 20.98 -24.54 -11.27
C VAL A 158 21.86 -23.28 -11.41
N MET A 159 22.13 -22.62 -10.31
CA MET A 159 22.97 -21.42 -10.26
C MET A 159 24.48 -21.74 -10.47
N GLY A 160 24.89 -22.99 -10.31
CA GLY A 160 26.30 -23.37 -10.36
C GLY A 160 27.11 -22.85 -9.15
N THR A 161 26.52 -22.83 -7.96
CA THR A 161 27.13 -22.31 -6.73
C THR A 161 26.93 -23.23 -5.54
N THR A 162 27.70 -23.01 -4.48
CA THR A 162 27.55 -23.67 -3.17
C THR A 162 26.89 -22.75 -2.14
N SER A 163 26.63 -21.47 -2.49
CA SER A 163 25.95 -20.52 -1.60
C SER A 163 24.46 -20.86 -1.46
N ASN A 164 23.81 -20.28 -0.43
CA ASN A 164 22.37 -20.41 -0.25
C ASN A 164 21.63 -19.31 -1.05
N PRO A 165 20.94 -19.65 -2.18
CA PRO A 165 20.27 -18.67 -3.00
C PRO A 165 19.04 -18.02 -2.35
N TYR A 166 18.52 -18.61 -1.26
CA TYR A 166 17.40 -18.06 -0.47
C TYR A 166 17.87 -17.29 0.78
N TYR A 167 19.20 -17.04 0.88
CA TYR A 167 19.80 -16.18 1.92
C TYR A 167 19.51 -16.58 3.37
N GLY A 168 19.22 -17.87 3.60
CA GLY A 168 18.88 -18.36 4.95
C GLY A 168 17.47 -18.04 5.42
N ALA A 169 16.57 -17.64 4.53
CA ALA A 169 15.18 -17.41 4.88
C ALA A 169 14.52 -18.71 5.41
N PRO A 170 13.80 -18.66 6.55
CA PRO A 170 13.14 -19.82 7.13
C PRO A 170 11.86 -20.23 6.38
N THR A 171 11.28 -19.31 5.61
CA THR A 171 10.10 -19.54 4.76
C THR A 171 10.44 -19.28 3.30
N ILE A 172 10.07 -20.18 2.41
CA ILE A 172 10.14 -20.03 0.96
C ILE A 172 8.73 -20.13 0.41
N VAL A 173 8.26 -19.09 -0.29
CA VAL A 173 6.96 -19.12 -0.98
C VAL A 173 7.22 -19.27 -2.47
N LEU A 174 6.79 -20.41 -3.02
CA LEU A 174 6.92 -20.74 -4.43
C LEU A 174 5.66 -20.30 -5.18
N VAL A 175 5.83 -19.80 -6.41
CA VAL A 175 4.70 -19.50 -7.31
C VAL A 175 4.88 -20.31 -8.59
N PHE A 176 3.80 -21.00 -8.95
CA PHE A 176 3.68 -21.80 -10.15
C PHE A 176 2.53 -21.27 -10.99
N ALA A 177 2.55 -21.57 -12.27
CA ALA A 177 1.47 -21.21 -13.21
C ALA A 177 1.39 -22.21 -14.36
N SER A 178 0.34 -22.16 -15.14
CA SER A 178 0.22 -22.95 -16.37
C SER A 178 1.33 -22.62 -17.37
N PRO A 179 1.73 -23.54 -18.25
CA PRO A 179 2.65 -23.26 -19.34
C PRO A 179 2.10 -22.15 -20.27
N THR A 180 2.99 -21.35 -20.84
CA THR A 180 2.63 -20.18 -21.67
C THR A 180 1.96 -20.52 -23.00
N ASP A 181 2.07 -21.75 -23.46
CA ASP A 181 1.33 -22.29 -24.62
C ASP A 181 -0.14 -22.57 -24.30
N LYS A 182 -0.49 -22.76 -23.02
CA LYS A 182 -1.86 -22.88 -22.51
C LYS A 182 -2.44 -21.55 -22.06
N VAL A 183 -1.67 -20.77 -21.31
CA VAL A 183 -2.04 -19.45 -20.78
C VAL A 183 -0.91 -18.47 -21.07
N SER A 184 -1.02 -17.68 -22.13
CA SER A 184 0.07 -16.85 -22.66
C SER A 184 0.61 -15.80 -21.67
N PHE A 185 -0.19 -15.37 -20.70
CA PHE A 185 0.17 -14.38 -19.69
C PHE A 185 0.44 -14.97 -18.29
N SER A 186 0.47 -16.30 -18.14
CA SER A 186 0.61 -16.99 -16.84
C SER A 186 1.83 -16.57 -16.04
N ILE A 187 2.99 -16.37 -16.68
CA ILE A 187 4.21 -15.88 -16.01
C ILE A 187 4.03 -14.46 -15.52
N CYS A 188 3.37 -13.59 -16.30
CA CYS A 188 3.07 -12.22 -15.89
C CYS A 188 2.18 -12.20 -14.65
N ASP A 189 1.12 -13.02 -14.66
CA ASP A 189 0.20 -13.18 -13.54
C ASP A 189 0.93 -13.66 -12.27
N GLY A 190 1.73 -14.72 -12.38
CA GLY A 190 2.53 -15.22 -11.26
C GLY A 190 3.57 -14.20 -10.75
N THR A 191 4.09 -13.37 -11.65
CA THR A 191 4.99 -12.26 -11.29
C THR A 191 4.26 -11.19 -10.47
N LEU A 192 3.03 -10.85 -10.81
CA LEU A 192 2.20 -9.91 -10.06
C LEU A 192 1.84 -10.45 -8.68
N VAL A 193 1.55 -11.75 -8.57
CA VAL A 193 1.35 -12.44 -7.28
C VAL A 193 2.55 -12.24 -6.36
N LEU A 194 3.77 -12.52 -6.85
CA LEU A 194 5.01 -12.28 -6.09
C LEU A 194 5.18 -10.81 -5.72
N GLY A 195 4.84 -9.89 -6.63
CA GLY A 195 4.88 -8.45 -6.40
C GLY A 195 3.99 -8.02 -5.24
N ASN A 196 2.72 -8.46 -5.25
CA ASN A 196 1.76 -8.17 -4.17
C ASN A 196 2.27 -8.73 -2.82
N MET A 197 2.73 -9.98 -2.79
CA MET A 197 3.27 -10.58 -1.57
C MET A 197 4.48 -9.82 -1.02
N MET A 198 5.37 -9.30 -1.88
CA MET A 198 6.51 -8.50 -1.44
C MET A 198 6.09 -7.18 -0.78
N VAL A 199 5.07 -6.52 -1.30
CA VAL A 199 4.54 -5.27 -0.71
C VAL A 199 3.84 -5.57 0.61
N ALA A 200 3.01 -6.63 0.67
CA ALA A 200 2.33 -7.06 1.88
C ALA A 200 3.34 -7.45 2.99
N ALA A 201 4.37 -8.23 2.66
CA ALA A 201 5.42 -8.58 3.62
C ALA A 201 6.06 -7.33 4.25
N TYR A 202 6.40 -6.33 3.43
CA TYR A 202 6.97 -5.08 3.93
C TYR A 202 6.01 -4.31 4.84
N SER A 203 4.73 -4.23 4.48
CA SER A 203 3.71 -3.47 5.22
C SER A 203 3.47 -4.00 6.64
N ILE A 204 3.76 -5.29 6.88
CA ILE A 204 3.65 -5.92 8.21
C ILE A 204 5.01 -6.14 8.88
N GLY A 205 6.08 -5.51 8.38
CA GLY A 205 7.41 -5.54 9.00
C GLY A 205 8.28 -6.74 8.62
N LEU A 206 7.87 -7.57 7.66
CA LEU A 206 8.67 -8.71 7.18
C LEU A 206 9.63 -8.31 6.07
N GLY A 207 10.75 -9.04 6.02
CA GLY A 207 11.72 -8.99 4.93
C GLY A 207 11.37 -9.99 3.83
N SER A 208 11.55 -9.57 2.57
CA SER A 208 11.37 -10.47 1.44
C SER A 208 12.39 -10.22 0.33
N CYS A 209 12.64 -11.26 -0.47
CA CYS A 209 13.48 -11.18 -1.67
C CYS A 209 12.95 -12.11 -2.74
N TRP A 210 12.75 -11.59 -3.95
CA TRP A 210 12.47 -12.43 -5.12
C TRP A 210 13.66 -13.31 -5.45
N ILE A 211 13.41 -14.60 -5.65
CA ILE A 211 14.37 -15.60 -6.08
C ILE A 211 13.94 -16.13 -7.45
N ASN A 212 14.89 -16.37 -8.30
CA ASN A 212 14.69 -16.88 -9.65
C ASN A 212 15.17 -18.33 -9.77
N ARG A 213 14.97 -18.97 -10.93
CA ARG A 213 15.38 -20.33 -11.33
C ARG A 213 14.41 -21.43 -10.95
N GLU A 214 13.24 -21.08 -10.45
CA GLU A 214 12.18 -22.05 -10.14
C GLU A 214 11.74 -22.81 -11.39
N ARG A 215 11.79 -22.18 -12.58
CA ARG A 215 11.48 -22.85 -13.84
C ARG A 215 12.41 -24.02 -14.07
N GLU A 216 13.71 -23.77 -14.10
CA GLU A 216 14.73 -24.79 -14.33
C GLU A 216 14.75 -25.85 -13.24
N MET A 217 14.52 -25.48 -11.98
CA MET A 217 14.44 -26.43 -10.87
C MET A 217 13.29 -27.40 -11.04
N PHE A 218 12.11 -26.92 -11.39
CA PHE A 218 10.90 -27.72 -11.45
C PHE A 218 10.68 -28.41 -12.81
N GLU A 219 11.51 -28.16 -13.81
CA GLU A 219 11.64 -28.97 -15.04
C GLU A 219 12.40 -30.29 -14.80
N THR A 220 13.18 -30.40 -13.71
CA THR A 220 13.90 -31.64 -13.34
C THR A 220 12.95 -32.71 -12.79
N ASP A 221 13.37 -33.99 -12.82
CA ASP A 221 12.59 -35.07 -12.21
C ASP A 221 12.40 -34.88 -10.69
N GLU A 222 13.44 -34.38 -10.00
CA GLU A 222 13.37 -34.01 -8.57
C GLU A 222 12.33 -32.91 -8.33
N GLY A 223 12.30 -31.88 -9.16
CA GLY A 223 11.34 -30.80 -9.06
C GLY A 223 9.90 -31.27 -9.33
N LYS A 224 9.70 -32.11 -10.36
CA LYS A 224 8.38 -32.70 -10.67
C LYS A 224 7.87 -33.58 -9.53
N ALA A 225 8.75 -34.38 -8.93
CA ALA A 225 8.40 -35.18 -7.75
C ALA A 225 7.98 -34.30 -6.57
N LEU A 226 8.65 -33.16 -6.38
CA LEU A 226 8.34 -32.21 -5.32
C LEU A 226 6.99 -31.50 -5.57
N MET A 227 6.69 -31.08 -6.81
CA MET A 227 5.37 -30.53 -7.17
C MET A 227 4.24 -31.53 -6.89
N LYS A 228 4.45 -32.82 -7.22
CA LYS A 228 3.49 -33.87 -6.90
C LYS A 228 3.30 -34.05 -5.40
N LYS A 229 4.38 -33.96 -4.60
CA LYS A 229 4.32 -33.96 -3.12
C LYS A 229 3.50 -32.78 -2.57
N PHE A 230 3.56 -31.63 -3.23
CA PHE A 230 2.77 -30.45 -2.89
C PHE A 230 1.29 -30.56 -3.31
N GLY A 231 0.91 -31.61 -4.00
CA GLY A 231 -0.47 -31.79 -4.51
C GLY A 231 -0.84 -30.87 -5.67
N LEU A 232 0.15 -30.34 -6.38
CA LEU A 232 -0.06 -29.47 -7.52
C LEU A 232 -0.53 -30.24 -8.77
N PRO A 233 -1.33 -29.63 -9.64
CA PRO A 233 -1.65 -30.20 -10.95
C PRO A 233 -0.40 -30.48 -11.79
N ASP A 234 -0.49 -31.50 -12.64
CA ASP A 234 0.61 -31.84 -13.56
C ASP A 234 0.81 -30.74 -14.61
N GLY A 235 2.06 -30.52 -14.99
CA GLY A 235 2.44 -29.65 -16.10
C GLY A 235 2.52 -28.16 -15.77
N LEU A 236 2.43 -27.77 -14.50
CA LEU A 236 2.73 -26.41 -14.10
C LEU A 236 4.23 -26.10 -14.27
N ILE A 237 4.52 -24.83 -14.46
CA ILE A 237 5.88 -24.29 -14.52
C ILE A 237 6.17 -23.41 -13.29
N GLY A 238 7.40 -23.41 -12.81
CA GLY A 238 7.86 -22.48 -11.77
C GLY A 238 7.97 -21.07 -12.33
N VAL A 239 7.37 -20.08 -11.65
CA VAL A 239 7.46 -18.66 -12.01
C VAL A 239 8.60 -17.99 -11.24
N GLY A 240 8.67 -18.22 -9.95
CA GLY A 240 9.67 -17.67 -9.05
C GLY A 240 9.33 -17.99 -7.61
N ALA A 241 10.18 -17.55 -6.70
CA ALA A 241 9.96 -17.71 -5.27
C ALA A 241 10.18 -16.42 -4.50
N LEU A 242 9.63 -16.40 -3.29
CA LEU A 242 9.86 -15.36 -2.30
C LEU A 242 10.59 -15.98 -1.10
N ALA A 243 11.84 -15.57 -0.86
CA ALA A 243 12.48 -15.75 0.43
C ALA A 243 11.80 -14.80 1.42
N LEU A 244 11.27 -15.32 2.55
CA LEU A 244 10.42 -14.59 3.47
C LEU A 244 10.83 -14.85 4.92
N GLY A 245 10.83 -13.82 5.76
CA GLY A 245 11.18 -13.92 7.17
C GLY A 245 11.49 -12.57 7.81
N TYR A 246 11.91 -12.54 9.06
CA TYR A 246 12.36 -11.34 9.73
C TYR A 246 13.74 -10.93 9.22
N ALA A 247 13.92 -9.67 8.84
CA ALA A 247 15.21 -9.14 8.45
C ALA A 247 16.19 -9.13 9.64
N ALA A 248 17.39 -9.66 9.47
CA ALA A 248 18.43 -9.61 10.51
C ALA A 248 19.05 -8.22 10.65
N ASN A 249 19.06 -7.45 9.56
CA ASN A 249 19.61 -6.09 9.51
C ASN A 249 18.66 -5.15 8.80
N PRO A 250 18.67 -3.84 9.11
CA PRO A 250 17.94 -2.85 8.35
C PRO A 250 18.34 -2.94 6.85
N PRO A 251 17.37 -2.87 5.93
CA PRO A 251 17.69 -2.91 4.51
C PRO A 251 18.47 -1.65 4.09
N SER A 252 19.36 -1.81 3.12
CA SER A 252 20.12 -0.70 2.56
C SER A 252 19.19 0.36 1.93
N PRO A 253 19.56 1.65 1.97
CA PRO A 253 18.79 2.69 1.31
C PRO A 253 18.56 2.42 -0.18
N ALA A 254 17.49 2.97 -0.73
CA ALA A 254 17.24 2.89 -2.16
C ALA A 254 18.35 3.57 -2.95
N LYS A 255 18.86 2.91 -3.99
CA LYS A 255 19.71 3.60 -4.98
C LYS A 255 18.91 4.70 -5.69
N PRO A 256 19.54 5.79 -6.13
CA PRO A 256 18.90 6.80 -6.97
C PRO A 256 18.17 6.14 -8.16
N ARG A 257 17.00 6.64 -8.48
CA ARG A 257 16.28 6.18 -9.67
C ARG A 257 16.93 6.77 -10.92
N LYS A 258 16.85 6.04 -12.01
CA LYS A 258 17.25 6.52 -13.33
C LYS A 258 16.47 7.79 -13.68
N ALA A 259 17.13 8.85 -14.14
CA ALA A 259 16.51 10.14 -14.42
C ALA A 259 15.34 10.04 -15.42
N ASP A 260 15.53 9.31 -16.50
CA ASP A 260 14.55 9.16 -17.57
C ASP A 260 13.77 7.85 -17.51
N TYR A 261 13.30 7.46 -16.33
CA TYR A 261 12.66 6.16 -16.12
C TYR A 261 11.29 6.06 -16.80
N PHE A 262 10.57 7.16 -16.96
CA PHE A 262 9.26 7.22 -17.62
C PHE A 262 9.13 8.43 -18.53
N ARG A 263 8.13 8.41 -19.38
CA ARG A 263 7.73 9.51 -20.27
C ARG A 263 6.26 9.81 -20.10
N ILE A 264 5.88 11.08 -20.17
CA ILE A 264 4.49 11.52 -20.25
C ILE A 264 4.30 12.15 -21.62
N VAL A 265 3.41 11.61 -22.40
CA VAL A 265 2.99 12.14 -23.71
C VAL A 265 1.61 12.74 -23.53
N ARG A 266 1.44 14.01 -23.94
CA ARG A 266 0.19 14.76 -23.82
C ARG A 266 -0.23 15.29 -25.16
#